data_398f9063ef5484ef02e4b7eb9de28b46
#
_entry.id   398f9063ef5484ef02e4b7eb9de28b46
#
_cell.length_a   1.000
_cell.length_b   1.000
_cell.length_c   1.000
_cell.angle_alpha   90.00
_cell.angle_beta   90.00
_cell.angle_gamma   90.00
#
_symmetry.space_group_name_H-M   'P 1'
#
loop_
_entity.id
_entity.type
_entity.pdbx_description
1 polymer ?
#
loop_
_entity_poly.entity_id
_entity_poly.type
_entity_poly.pdbx_seq_one_letter_code
_entity_poly.pdbx_strand_id
1 'polypeptide(L)'
;RFAHGRAVEVHARTNEALLQKLIAMDDGAAYLGECALVPYDSPINQTGILFYNTLFDENACCHLALGMGFIDTIRDYPNRSLEEMRALGVNDSMIHEDFMIGTPDLAITAHCRDGRSVPVFRDGTWAF
;
A
#
# COMPACT_ATOMS: atom_id res chain seq x y z
N ARG A 1 -11.74 0.70 7.81
CA ARG A 1 -12.13 2.09 7.56
C ARG A 1 -11.05 3.06 8.04
N PHE A 2 -10.74 4.05 7.24
CA PHE A 2 -9.74 5.08 7.55
C PHE A 2 -10.42 6.43 7.88
N ALA A 3 -9.80 7.16 8.81
CA ALA A 3 -10.13 8.56 9.09
C ALA A 3 -8.80 9.34 9.25
N HIS A 4 -8.64 10.41 8.49
CA HIS A 4 -7.41 11.22 8.48
C HIS A 4 -6.11 10.41 8.31
N GLY A 5 -6.14 9.41 7.41
CA GLY A 5 -5.02 8.52 7.12
C GLY A 5 -4.80 7.36 8.11
N ARG A 6 -5.55 7.32 9.21
CA ARG A 6 -5.45 6.26 10.22
C ARG A 6 -6.55 5.23 10.06
N ALA A 7 -6.23 3.95 10.16
CA ALA A 7 -7.19 2.86 10.31
C ALA A 7 -7.87 2.97 11.68
N VAL A 8 -9.19 3.27 11.68
CA VAL A 8 -9.99 3.49 12.90
C VAL A 8 -10.95 2.35 13.18
N GLU A 9 -11.14 1.48 12.21
CA GLU A 9 -12.02 0.32 12.31
C GLU A 9 -11.53 -0.76 11.34
N VAL A 10 -11.39 -1.98 11.83
CA VAL A 10 -10.99 -3.15 11.04
C VAL A 10 -11.95 -4.30 11.30
N HIS A 11 -12.29 -5.01 10.22
CA HIS A 11 -13.06 -6.24 10.26
C HIS A 11 -12.42 -7.26 9.34
N ALA A 12 -12.30 -8.50 9.80
CA ALA A 12 -11.78 -9.59 9.01
C ALA A 12 -12.58 -10.87 9.27
N ARG A 13 -12.75 -11.69 8.25
CA ARG A 13 -13.42 -13.00 8.36
C ARG A 13 -12.62 -13.97 9.22
N THR A 14 -11.29 -13.85 9.16
CA THR A 14 -10.33 -14.66 9.91
C THR A 14 -9.26 -13.75 10.47
N ASN A 15 -8.71 -14.10 11.64
CA ASN A 15 -7.59 -13.40 12.28
C ASN A 15 -7.83 -11.91 12.60
N GLU A 16 -9.09 -11.46 12.76
CA GLU A 16 -9.41 -10.06 13.09
C GLU A 16 -8.67 -9.59 14.36
N ALA A 17 -8.64 -10.43 15.41
CA ALA A 17 -7.94 -10.11 16.65
C ALA A 17 -6.42 -9.95 16.46
N LEU A 18 -5.81 -10.66 15.50
CA LEU A 18 -4.41 -10.48 15.14
C LEU A 18 -4.21 -9.12 14.45
N LEU A 19 -5.04 -8.82 13.46
CA LEU A 19 -4.98 -7.54 12.74
C LEU A 19 -5.16 -6.35 13.69
N GLN A 20 -6.11 -6.44 14.65
CA GLN A 20 -6.30 -5.42 15.68
C GLN A 20 -5.05 -5.22 16.55
N LYS A 21 -4.32 -6.29 16.88
CA LYS A 21 -3.07 -6.20 17.62
C LYS A 21 -1.95 -5.58 16.78
N LEU A 22 -1.86 -5.93 15.49
CA LEU A 22 -0.86 -5.38 14.59
C LEU A 22 -1.00 -3.86 14.45
N ILE A 23 -2.19 -3.35 14.17
CA ILE A 23 -2.43 -1.90 14.04
C ILE A 23 -2.33 -1.12 15.35
N ALA A 24 -2.23 -1.80 16.48
CA ALA A 24 -2.02 -1.21 17.81
C ALA A 24 -0.58 -1.34 18.33
N MET A 25 0.35 -1.85 17.51
CA MET A 25 1.71 -2.19 17.94
C MET A 25 2.54 -0.95 18.26
N ASP A 26 2.41 0.09 17.44
CA ASP A 26 3.06 1.39 17.64
C ASP A 26 2.22 2.51 16.99
N ASP A 27 2.70 3.76 17.10
CA ASP A 27 1.97 4.94 16.62
C ASP A 27 1.79 4.95 15.09
N GLY A 28 2.74 4.39 14.34
CA GLY A 28 2.72 4.30 12.88
C GLY A 28 1.91 3.11 12.34
N ALA A 29 1.72 2.07 13.14
CA ALA A 29 1.16 0.79 12.70
C ALA A 29 -0.25 0.88 12.07
N ALA A 30 -1.04 1.87 12.48
CA ALA A 30 -2.39 2.09 11.93
C ALA A 30 -2.44 3.01 10.71
N TYR A 31 -1.30 3.50 10.23
CA TYR A 31 -1.22 4.38 9.04
C TYR A 31 -0.71 3.62 7.83
N LEU A 32 -1.04 4.13 6.64
CA LEU A 32 -0.51 3.58 5.40
C LEU A 32 0.99 3.91 5.25
N GLY A 33 1.77 2.92 4.85
CA GLY A 33 3.18 3.03 4.49
C GLY A 33 3.44 2.82 3.01
N GLU A 34 2.51 2.17 2.30
CA GLU A 34 2.69 1.86 0.89
C GLU A 34 1.39 1.99 0.10
N CYS A 35 1.55 2.39 -1.17
CA CYS A 35 0.53 2.32 -2.20
C CYS A 35 1.20 1.80 -3.49
N ALA A 36 1.02 0.53 -3.80
CA ALA A 36 1.62 -0.14 -4.94
C ALA A 36 0.65 -0.29 -6.10
N LEU A 37 1.11 0.09 -7.29
CA LEU A 37 0.35 -0.02 -8.54
C LEU A 37 0.90 -1.20 -9.35
N VAL A 38 0.21 -2.32 -9.31
CA VAL A 38 0.54 -3.55 -10.02
C VAL A 38 -0.68 -3.99 -10.83
N PRO A 39 -0.55 -4.19 -12.16
CA PRO A 39 -1.69 -4.60 -12.98
C PRO A 39 -2.18 -5.99 -12.59
N TYR A 40 -3.51 -6.19 -12.66
CA TYR A 40 -4.12 -7.47 -12.30
C TYR A 40 -3.67 -8.63 -13.22
N ASP A 41 -3.24 -8.33 -14.42
CA ASP A 41 -2.62 -9.27 -15.37
C ASP A 41 -1.11 -9.43 -15.17
N SER A 42 -0.59 -9.13 -13.95
CA SER A 42 0.83 -9.33 -13.62
C SER A 42 1.26 -10.79 -13.84
N PRO A 43 2.53 -11.03 -14.19
CA PRO A 43 3.03 -12.42 -14.34
C PRO A 43 2.83 -13.26 -13.08
N ILE A 44 2.92 -12.66 -11.89
CA ILE A 44 2.67 -13.36 -10.62
C ILE A 44 1.21 -13.83 -10.54
N ASN A 45 0.26 -12.93 -10.78
CA ASN A 45 -1.16 -13.29 -10.72
C ASN A 45 -1.54 -14.34 -11.77
N GLN A 46 -0.95 -14.27 -12.97
CA GLN A 46 -1.21 -15.22 -14.04
C GLN A 46 -0.76 -16.65 -13.72
N THR A 47 0.18 -16.84 -12.79
CA THR A 47 0.57 -18.19 -12.35
C THR A 47 -0.54 -18.91 -11.61
N GLY A 48 -1.45 -18.19 -10.95
CA GLY A 48 -2.45 -18.73 -10.05
C GLY A 48 -1.87 -19.45 -8.83
N ILE A 49 -0.60 -19.19 -8.50
CA ILE A 49 0.13 -19.83 -7.41
C ILE A 49 0.25 -18.85 -6.25
N LEU A 50 -0.03 -19.31 -5.03
CA LEU A 50 0.39 -18.66 -3.80
C LEU A 50 1.77 -19.18 -3.41
N PHE A 51 2.76 -18.29 -3.40
CA PHE A 51 4.17 -18.65 -3.19
C PHE A 51 4.53 -18.78 -1.71
N TYR A 52 3.70 -18.25 -0.80
CA TYR A 52 4.02 -18.07 0.63
C TYR A 52 5.31 -17.27 0.84
N ASN A 53 5.51 -16.30 -0.04
CA ASN A 53 6.60 -15.35 -0.01
C ASN A 53 6.02 -13.96 -0.29
N THR A 54 6.06 -13.08 0.71
CA THR A 54 5.44 -11.75 0.64
C THR A 54 5.90 -10.97 -0.59
N LEU A 55 7.22 -10.94 -0.87
CA LEU A 55 7.79 -10.21 -1.99
C LEU A 55 7.30 -10.69 -3.38
N PHE A 56 6.80 -11.93 -3.49
CA PHE A 56 6.14 -12.41 -4.70
C PHE A 56 4.64 -12.15 -4.64
N ASP A 57 4.00 -12.55 -3.55
CA ASP A 57 2.54 -12.60 -3.46
C ASP A 57 1.91 -11.21 -3.47
N GLU A 58 2.58 -10.20 -2.88
CA GLU A 58 2.15 -8.79 -2.93
C GLU A 58 2.08 -8.25 -4.36
N ASN A 59 2.97 -8.71 -5.24
CA ASN A 59 3.04 -8.29 -6.64
C ASN A 59 2.04 -9.01 -7.57
N ALA A 60 1.04 -9.69 -7.01
CA ALA A 60 -0.07 -10.25 -7.77
C ALA A 60 -1.00 -9.16 -8.32
N CYS A 61 -1.26 -8.10 -7.57
CA CYS A 61 -2.11 -6.98 -8.00
C CYS A 61 -1.83 -5.70 -7.19
N CYS A 62 -2.54 -4.62 -7.47
CA CYS A 62 -2.46 -3.40 -6.64
C CYS A 62 -2.71 -3.72 -5.18
N HIS A 63 -1.87 -3.18 -4.31
CA HIS A 63 -1.96 -3.36 -2.87
C HIS A 63 -1.64 -2.08 -2.11
N LEU A 64 -2.03 -2.04 -0.86
CA LEU A 64 -1.63 -1.03 0.11
C LEU A 64 -0.97 -1.76 1.28
N ALA A 65 -0.07 -1.09 1.99
CA ALA A 65 0.43 -1.61 3.25
C ALA A 65 0.14 -0.68 4.42
N LEU A 66 -0.15 -1.28 5.57
CA LEU A 66 -0.14 -0.59 6.87
C LEU A 66 1.27 -0.63 7.46
N GLY A 67 1.64 0.43 8.17
CA GLY A 67 2.91 0.49 8.89
C GLY A 67 4.03 1.18 8.13
N MET A 68 5.22 0.60 8.15
CA MET A 68 6.47 1.19 7.64
C MET A 68 6.37 1.61 6.18
N GLY A 69 6.79 2.85 5.88
CA GLY A 69 7.00 3.33 4.53
C GLY A 69 8.45 3.18 4.07
N PHE A 70 8.67 3.14 2.76
CA PHE A 70 10.01 3.00 2.17
C PHE A 70 10.69 4.37 2.01
N ILE A 71 11.86 4.54 2.63
CA ILE A 71 12.62 5.79 2.63
C ILE A 71 13.26 6.10 1.27
N ASP A 72 13.56 5.08 0.46
CA ASP A 72 14.18 5.19 -0.85
C ASP A 72 13.26 5.84 -1.91
N THR A 73 11.97 5.99 -1.61
CA THR A 73 11.03 6.78 -2.40
C THR A 73 11.25 8.31 -2.24
N ILE A 74 12.02 8.74 -1.25
CA ILE A 74 12.31 10.15 -0.97
C ILE A 74 13.59 10.58 -1.69
N ARG A 75 13.50 11.70 -2.41
CA ARG A 75 14.67 12.28 -3.08
C ARG A 75 15.79 12.56 -2.09
N ASP A 76 17.00 12.10 -2.45
CA ASP A 76 18.22 12.31 -1.66
C ASP A 76 18.21 11.63 -0.27
N TYR A 77 17.45 10.53 -0.16
CA TYR A 77 17.27 9.79 1.11
C TYR A 77 18.58 9.34 1.77
N PRO A 78 19.68 8.96 1.06
CA PRO A 78 20.91 8.53 1.72
C PRO A 78 21.57 9.62 2.56
N ASN A 79 21.27 10.89 2.30
CA ASN A 79 21.83 12.05 2.99
C ASN A 79 20.86 12.65 4.02
N ARG A 80 19.74 11.98 4.32
CA ARG A 80 18.70 12.45 5.26
C ARG A 80 18.70 11.62 6.53
N SER A 81 18.43 12.27 7.65
CA SER A 81 18.13 11.60 8.91
C SER A 81 16.72 10.99 8.90
N LEU A 82 16.48 10.02 9.78
CA LEU A 82 15.13 9.45 9.97
C LEU A 82 14.10 10.51 10.38
N GLU A 83 14.51 11.49 11.19
CA GLU A 83 13.64 12.60 11.61
C GLU A 83 13.21 13.46 10.41
N GLU A 84 14.13 13.76 9.50
CA GLU A 84 13.81 14.48 8.25
C GLU A 84 12.88 13.66 7.36
N MET A 85 13.07 12.34 7.29
CA MET A 85 12.18 11.44 6.52
C MET A 85 10.76 11.44 7.08
N ARG A 86 10.63 11.35 8.41
CA ARG A 86 9.32 11.45 9.09
C ARG A 86 8.65 12.80 8.84
N ALA A 87 9.41 13.88 8.88
CA ALA A 87 8.91 15.23 8.58
C ALA A 87 8.44 15.39 7.13
N LEU A 88 8.99 14.59 6.20
CA LEU A 88 8.56 14.52 4.80
C LEU A 88 7.35 13.58 4.57
N GLY A 89 6.88 12.91 5.63
CA GLY A 89 5.67 12.08 5.58
C GLY A 89 5.92 10.58 5.46
N VAL A 90 7.18 10.13 5.55
CA VAL A 90 7.45 8.69 5.63
C VAL A 90 6.90 8.14 6.94
N ASN A 91 6.04 7.17 6.85
CA ASN A 91 5.52 6.51 8.03
C ASN A 91 6.58 5.57 8.62
N ASP A 92 6.76 5.66 9.92
CA ASP A 92 7.72 4.83 10.67
C ASP A 92 6.96 3.90 11.62
N SER A 93 7.21 2.61 11.50
CA SER A 93 6.53 1.57 12.28
C SER A 93 7.38 0.31 12.34
N MET A 94 7.11 -0.53 13.31
CA MET A 94 7.70 -1.88 13.43
C MET A 94 7.03 -2.91 12.54
N ILE A 95 5.86 -2.61 11.97
CA ILE A 95 5.15 -3.50 11.05
C ILE A 95 5.16 -2.97 9.62
N HIS A 96 4.96 -3.88 8.68
CA HIS A 96 4.60 -3.63 7.29
C HIS A 96 3.68 -4.76 6.85
N GLU A 97 2.39 -4.45 6.67
CA GLU A 97 1.35 -5.45 6.41
C GLU A 97 0.59 -5.11 5.15
N ASP A 98 0.82 -5.91 4.10
CA ASP A 98 0.20 -5.76 2.81
C ASP A 98 -1.24 -6.25 2.79
N PHE A 99 -2.09 -5.55 2.06
CA PHE A 99 -3.43 -6.01 1.74
C PHE A 99 -3.81 -5.66 0.31
N MET A 100 -4.31 -6.67 -0.40
CA MET A 100 -4.66 -6.56 -1.81
C MET A 100 -5.92 -5.73 -2.01
N ILE A 101 -5.87 -4.79 -2.95
CA ILE A 101 -7.01 -3.98 -3.41
C ILE A 101 -7.29 -4.16 -4.89
N GLY A 102 -6.38 -4.80 -5.63
CA GLY A 102 -6.49 -5.02 -7.07
C GLY A 102 -7.60 -6.00 -7.42
N THR A 103 -8.42 -5.62 -8.39
CA THR A 103 -9.49 -6.45 -8.97
C THR A 103 -9.44 -6.33 -10.50
N PRO A 104 -10.05 -7.28 -11.25
CA PRO A 104 -10.06 -7.21 -12.71
C PRO A 104 -10.82 -5.99 -13.28
N ASP A 105 -11.59 -5.30 -12.46
CA ASP A 105 -12.35 -4.09 -12.81
C ASP A 105 -11.84 -2.82 -12.12
N LEU A 106 -10.68 -2.88 -11.44
CA LEU A 106 -10.09 -1.73 -10.76
C LEU A 106 -9.84 -0.59 -11.75
N ALA A 107 -10.33 0.60 -11.40
CA ALA A 107 -10.03 1.85 -12.11
C ALA A 107 -9.35 2.85 -11.17
N ILE A 108 -8.28 3.48 -11.65
CA ILE A 108 -7.56 4.53 -10.92
C ILE A 108 -7.48 5.76 -11.82
N THR A 109 -7.89 6.90 -11.28
CA THR A 109 -7.82 8.19 -11.95
C THR A 109 -6.93 9.15 -11.16
N ALA A 110 -5.91 9.69 -11.80
CA ALA A 110 -5.09 10.76 -11.25
C ALA A 110 -5.78 12.12 -11.46
N HIS A 111 -5.97 12.86 -10.40
CA HIS A 111 -6.43 14.26 -10.43
C HIS A 111 -5.22 15.19 -10.35
N CYS A 112 -4.85 15.77 -11.49
CA CYS A 112 -3.67 16.62 -11.61
C CYS A 112 -3.89 18.01 -10.98
N ARG A 113 -2.82 18.68 -10.56
CA ARG A 113 -2.89 20.03 -9.99
C ARG A 113 -3.39 21.10 -10.97
N ASP A 114 -3.29 20.85 -12.27
CA ASP A 114 -3.80 21.72 -13.35
C ASP A 114 -5.28 21.49 -13.68
N GLY A 115 -5.97 20.64 -12.88
CA GLY A 115 -7.39 20.32 -13.02
C GLY A 115 -7.69 19.18 -14.00
N ARG A 116 -6.70 18.63 -14.70
CA ARG A 116 -6.93 17.47 -15.56
C ARG A 116 -7.15 16.21 -14.75
N SER A 117 -7.96 15.30 -15.29
CA SER A 117 -8.12 13.93 -14.78
C SER A 117 -7.55 12.97 -15.81
N VAL A 118 -6.60 12.14 -15.39
CA VAL A 118 -5.91 11.19 -16.27
C VAL A 118 -6.17 9.77 -15.76
N PRO A 119 -6.72 8.86 -16.57
CA PRO A 119 -6.85 7.47 -16.19
C PRO A 119 -5.45 6.85 -16.05
N VAL A 120 -5.18 6.21 -14.94
CA VAL A 120 -3.95 5.46 -14.66
C VAL A 120 -4.19 3.97 -14.82
N PHE A 121 -5.31 3.48 -14.29
CA PHE A 121 -5.80 2.12 -14.47
C PHE A 121 -7.22 2.11 -15.01
N ARG A 122 -7.49 1.12 -15.87
CA ARG A 122 -8.82 0.76 -16.37
C ARG A 122 -8.86 -0.76 -16.53
N ASP A 123 -9.97 -1.37 -16.10
CA ASP A 123 -10.16 -2.82 -16.19
C ASP A 123 -8.97 -3.59 -15.58
N GLY A 124 -8.50 -3.15 -14.41
CA GLY A 124 -7.45 -3.78 -13.63
C GLY A 124 -6.02 -3.61 -14.17
N THR A 125 -5.80 -2.91 -15.28
CA THR A 125 -4.47 -2.76 -15.90
C THR A 125 -4.17 -1.31 -16.28
N TRP A 126 -2.94 -1.06 -16.76
CA TRP A 126 -2.51 0.27 -17.19
C TRP A 126 -3.42 0.83 -18.30
N ALA A 127 -3.82 2.10 -18.16
CA ALA A 127 -4.72 2.79 -19.11
C ALA A 127 -3.99 3.57 -20.21
N PHE A 128 -2.69 3.31 -20.40
CA PHE A 128 -1.83 3.99 -21.41
C PHE A 128 -0.88 2.99 -22.07
#